data_2d22a0fd706bcacd2f04829cb6a0baa5
#
_entry.id   2d22a0fd706bcacd2f04829cb6a0baa5
#
_cell.length_a   1.000
_cell.length_b   1.000
_cell.length_c   1.000
_cell.angle_alpha   90.00
_cell.angle_beta   90.00
_cell.angle_gamma   90.00
#
_symmetry.space_group_name_H-M   'P 1'
#
loop_
_entity.id
_entity.type
_entity.pdbx_description
1 polymer ?
#
loop_
_entity_poly.entity_id
_entity_poly.type
_entity_poly.pdbx_seq_one_letter_code
_entity_poly.pdbx_strand_id
1 'polypeptide(L)'
;MDFDFTEEQLMIRDAARDFAQRELITDVIERDTGAIYPTRHVQRMAELGFLGMLVDVKYDGGGMDTVSYVLAMEEISKVDSSASVIMSVNNSLVCYGLEAFGTEAQKEKYLKPLARGEKIGAFLLSEPNAGSDATSQKTTAVDMGDYYLVNGTKNWITNGNTAGTYLVIAQTHPEKMHKGINCLIVDRHAPGISVGPHEDKMG
;
A
#
# COMPACT_ATOMS: atom_id res chain seq x y z
N MET A 1 -6.06 -31.80 -13.14
CA MET A 1 -5.78 -30.48 -12.59
C MET A 1 -6.86 -30.26 -11.56
N ASP A 2 -6.47 -30.06 -10.31
CA ASP A 2 -7.38 -29.80 -9.19
C ASP A 2 -7.51 -28.30 -9.01
N PHE A 3 -8.72 -27.79 -8.91
CA PHE A 3 -9.01 -26.37 -8.71
C PHE A 3 -9.66 -26.11 -7.35
N ASP A 4 -9.72 -27.13 -6.48
CA ASP A 4 -10.23 -26.96 -5.14
C ASP A 4 -9.25 -26.18 -4.28
N PHE A 5 -9.78 -25.36 -3.38
CA PHE A 5 -8.97 -24.62 -2.43
C PHE A 5 -8.49 -25.52 -1.30
N THR A 6 -7.29 -25.26 -0.80
CA THR A 6 -6.75 -25.95 0.38
C THR A 6 -7.54 -25.56 1.65
N GLU A 7 -7.42 -26.37 2.69
CA GLU A 7 -8.03 -26.06 3.99
C GLU A 7 -7.55 -24.70 4.55
N GLU A 8 -6.26 -24.41 4.40
CA GLU A 8 -5.66 -23.14 4.82
C GLU A 8 -6.25 -21.95 4.05
N GLN A 9 -6.36 -22.06 2.73
CA GLN A 9 -6.97 -21.02 1.88
C GLN A 9 -8.42 -20.77 2.26
N LEU A 10 -9.19 -21.84 2.57
CA LEU A 10 -10.56 -21.74 3.03
C LEU A 10 -10.66 -21.08 4.41
N MET A 11 -9.77 -21.41 5.34
CA MET A 11 -9.71 -20.78 6.66
C MET A 11 -9.44 -19.27 6.56
N ILE A 12 -8.51 -18.85 5.70
CA ILE A 12 -8.19 -17.44 5.46
C ILE A 12 -9.40 -16.71 4.86
N ARG A 13 -10.02 -17.30 3.83
CA ARG A 13 -11.25 -16.76 3.23
C ARG A 13 -12.34 -16.55 4.27
N ASP A 14 -12.58 -17.56 5.12
CA ASP A 14 -13.65 -17.52 6.11
C ASP A 14 -13.36 -16.52 7.22
N ALA A 15 -12.09 -16.36 7.63
CA ALA A 15 -11.68 -15.31 8.57
C ALA A 15 -11.88 -13.90 7.98
N ALA A 16 -11.55 -13.69 6.71
CA ALA A 16 -11.77 -12.42 6.02
C ALA A 16 -13.27 -12.11 5.87
N ARG A 17 -14.07 -13.12 5.54
CA ARG A 17 -15.53 -13.01 5.47
C ARG A 17 -16.14 -12.65 6.82
N ASP A 18 -15.75 -13.32 7.89
CA ASP A 18 -16.21 -13.04 9.25
C ASP A 18 -15.91 -11.61 9.66
N PHE A 19 -14.68 -11.14 9.44
CA PHE A 19 -14.30 -9.76 9.68
C PHE A 19 -15.17 -8.79 8.87
N ALA A 20 -15.29 -9.01 7.57
CA ALA A 20 -16.04 -8.12 6.69
C ALA A 20 -17.52 -8.04 7.07
N GLN A 21 -18.16 -9.18 7.33
CA GLN A 21 -19.61 -9.26 7.61
C GLN A 21 -19.99 -8.87 9.05
N ARG A 22 -19.07 -8.97 10.00
CA ARG A 22 -19.39 -8.67 11.41
C ARG A 22 -18.88 -7.31 11.87
N GLU A 23 -17.75 -6.88 11.35
CA GLU A 23 -17.11 -5.64 11.80
C GLU A 23 -17.19 -4.54 10.74
N LEU A 24 -16.72 -4.81 9.52
CA LEU A 24 -16.54 -3.80 8.47
C LEU A 24 -17.87 -3.25 7.94
N ILE A 25 -18.89 -4.09 7.85
CA ILE A 25 -20.23 -3.72 7.34
C ILE A 25 -20.95 -2.70 8.24
N THR A 26 -20.61 -2.64 9.52
CA THR A 26 -21.41 -1.92 10.53
C THR A 26 -21.52 -0.42 10.28
N ASP A 27 -20.51 0.19 9.65
CA ASP A 27 -20.41 1.63 9.44
C ASP A 27 -19.92 2.01 8.02
N VAL A 28 -19.95 1.05 7.08
CA VAL A 28 -19.42 1.26 5.71
C VAL A 28 -20.12 2.44 5.00
N ILE A 29 -21.44 2.55 5.10
CA ILE A 29 -22.20 3.63 4.46
C ILE A 29 -21.86 4.99 5.07
N GLU A 30 -21.72 5.05 6.40
CA GLU A 30 -21.33 6.29 7.10
C GLU A 30 -19.92 6.73 6.68
N ARG A 31 -18.98 5.79 6.60
CA ARG A 31 -17.61 6.07 6.17
C ARG A 31 -17.52 6.51 4.71
N ASP A 32 -18.27 5.85 3.84
CA ASP A 32 -18.32 6.19 2.41
C ASP A 32 -18.89 7.59 2.20
N THR A 33 -20.07 7.87 2.74
CA THR A 33 -20.72 9.18 2.60
C THR A 33 -19.98 10.31 3.30
N GLY A 34 -19.30 10.02 4.41
CA GLY A 34 -18.54 11.00 5.19
C GLY A 34 -17.07 11.14 4.77
N ALA A 35 -16.60 10.38 3.76
CA ALA A 35 -15.19 10.29 3.38
C ALA A 35 -14.27 10.01 4.60
N ILE A 36 -14.70 9.09 5.48
CA ILE A 36 -14.02 8.78 6.74
C ILE A 36 -13.04 7.62 6.54
N TYR A 37 -11.77 7.86 6.81
CA TYR A 37 -10.76 6.80 6.77
C TYR A 37 -11.04 5.72 7.83
N PRO A 38 -11.03 4.42 7.50
CA PRO A 38 -11.44 3.32 8.39
C PRO A 38 -10.35 2.94 9.40
N THR A 39 -9.86 3.88 10.20
CA THR A 39 -8.71 3.69 11.12
C THR A 39 -8.87 2.46 12.01
N ARG A 40 -10.05 2.30 12.66
CA ARG A 40 -10.33 1.17 13.53
C ARG A 40 -10.26 -0.17 12.78
N HIS A 41 -10.82 -0.20 11.58
CA HIS A 41 -10.85 -1.41 10.77
C HIS A 41 -9.47 -1.74 10.19
N VAL A 42 -8.67 -0.74 9.85
CA VAL A 42 -7.26 -0.93 9.44
C VAL A 42 -6.44 -1.52 10.58
N GLN A 43 -6.62 -1.04 11.82
CA GLN A 43 -5.99 -1.63 12.99
C GLN A 43 -6.44 -3.09 13.20
N ARG A 44 -7.73 -3.35 13.01
CA ARG A 44 -8.25 -4.72 13.09
C ARG A 44 -7.70 -5.64 12.01
N MET A 45 -7.55 -5.15 10.76
CA MET A 45 -6.86 -5.88 9.69
C MET A 45 -5.40 -6.18 10.04
N ALA A 46 -4.70 -5.27 10.72
CA ALA A 46 -3.35 -5.50 11.21
C ALA A 46 -3.31 -6.66 12.23
N GLU A 47 -4.19 -6.65 13.23
CA GLU A 47 -4.31 -7.72 14.23
C GLU A 47 -4.62 -9.09 13.62
N LEU A 48 -5.39 -9.11 12.52
CA LEU A 48 -5.73 -10.33 11.78
C LEU A 48 -4.63 -10.75 10.77
N GLY A 49 -3.55 -9.98 10.64
CA GLY A 49 -2.44 -10.26 9.74
C GLY A 49 -2.71 -9.91 8.27
N PHE A 50 -3.82 -9.22 7.95
CA PHE A 50 -4.19 -8.92 6.57
C PHE A 50 -3.31 -7.86 5.90
N LEU A 51 -2.53 -7.10 6.66
CA LEU A 51 -1.66 -6.06 6.11
C LEU A 51 -0.28 -6.55 5.65
N GLY A 52 0.10 -7.76 6.06
CA GLY A 52 1.37 -8.40 5.70
C GLY A 52 1.22 -9.81 5.14
N MET A 53 0.09 -10.15 4.51
CA MET A 53 -0.23 -11.52 4.09
C MET A 53 0.84 -12.15 3.20
N LEU A 54 1.32 -11.39 2.21
CA LEU A 54 2.27 -11.86 1.20
C LEU A 54 3.74 -11.79 1.67
N VAL A 55 4.01 -11.05 2.75
CA VAL A 55 5.37 -10.84 3.26
C VAL A 55 5.88 -12.08 3.95
N ASP A 56 7.14 -12.46 3.68
CA ASP A 56 7.81 -13.60 4.30
C ASP A 56 7.78 -13.49 5.84
N VAL A 57 7.58 -14.62 6.50
CA VAL A 57 7.56 -14.73 7.98
C VAL A 57 8.85 -14.19 8.63
N LYS A 58 9.99 -14.24 7.92
CA LYS A 58 11.25 -13.63 8.35
C LYS A 58 11.11 -12.13 8.64
N TYR A 59 10.19 -11.46 7.94
CA TYR A 59 9.93 -10.04 8.08
C TYR A 59 8.60 -9.76 8.80
N ASP A 60 8.18 -10.69 9.66
CA ASP A 60 6.96 -10.60 10.47
C ASP A 60 5.66 -10.58 9.65
N GLY A 61 5.70 -11.09 8.42
CA GLY A 61 4.54 -11.27 7.56
C GLY A 61 3.86 -12.63 7.71
N GLY A 62 2.78 -12.83 6.96
CA GLY A 62 2.00 -14.07 6.96
C GLY A 62 2.61 -15.19 6.13
N GLY A 63 3.49 -14.89 5.17
CA GLY A 63 4.06 -15.87 4.25
C GLY A 63 3.01 -16.62 3.41
N MET A 64 1.84 -16.02 3.22
CA MET A 64 0.70 -16.65 2.55
C MET A 64 0.88 -16.62 1.03
N ASP A 65 0.23 -17.57 0.36
CA ASP A 65 0.22 -17.59 -1.10
C ASP A 65 -0.73 -16.54 -1.71
N THR A 66 -0.57 -16.30 -3.02
CA THR A 66 -1.38 -15.32 -3.75
C THR A 66 -2.86 -15.70 -3.78
N VAL A 67 -3.21 -16.99 -3.76
CA VAL A 67 -4.62 -17.44 -3.76
C VAL A 67 -5.28 -17.05 -2.45
N SER A 68 -4.64 -17.33 -1.31
CA SER A 68 -5.10 -16.91 0.01
C SER A 68 -5.34 -15.40 0.08
N TYR A 69 -4.39 -14.62 -0.44
CA TYR A 69 -4.51 -13.16 -0.51
C TYR A 69 -5.72 -12.71 -1.35
N VAL A 70 -5.91 -13.29 -2.54
CA VAL A 70 -7.04 -12.94 -3.43
C VAL A 70 -8.38 -13.31 -2.78
N LEU A 71 -8.47 -14.46 -2.13
CA LEU A 71 -9.68 -14.88 -1.42
C LEU A 71 -10.04 -13.90 -0.28
N ALA A 72 -9.06 -13.45 0.49
CA ALA A 72 -9.29 -12.43 1.52
C ALA A 72 -9.71 -11.09 0.91
N MET A 73 -9.04 -10.65 -0.15
CA MET A 73 -9.38 -9.43 -0.90
C MET A 73 -10.81 -9.47 -1.42
N GLU A 74 -11.24 -10.60 -1.97
CA GLU A 74 -12.61 -10.78 -2.50
C GLU A 74 -13.65 -10.60 -1.38
N GLU A 75 -13.47 -11.26 -0.24
CA GLU A 75 -14.44 -11.20 0.86
C GLU A 75 -14.52 -9.78 1.48
N ILE A 76 -13.40 -9.10 1.64
CA ILE A 76 -13.37 -7.72 2.13
C ILE A 76 -13.99 -6.77 1.11
N SER A 77 -13.67 -6.91 -0.18
CA SER A 77 -14.19 -6.07 -1.26
C SER A 77 -15.72 -6.17 -1.43
N LYS A 78 -16.32 -7.33 -1.13
CA LYS A 78 -17.79 -7.51 -1.18
C LYS A 78 -18.52 -6.58 -0.21
N VAL A 79 -17.85 -6.12 0.84
CA VAL A 79 -18.41 -5.25 1.87
C VAL A 79 -17.90 -3.82 1.73
N ASP A 80 -16.59 -3.66 1.60
CA ASP A 80 -15.92 -2.36 1.54
C ASP A 80 -14.71 -2.41 0.60
N SER A 81 -14.90 -1.92 -0.61
CA SER A 81 -13.84 -1.87 -1.61
C SER A 81 -12.71 -0.91 -1.23
N SER A 82 -13.01 0.17 -0.49
CA SER A 82 -11.98 1.12 -0.02
C SER A 82 -11.05 0.46 1.00
N ALA A 83 -11.59 -0.29 1.95
CA ALA A 83 -10.78 -1.05 2.92
C ALA A 83 -9.90 -2.11 2.23
N SER A 84 -10.44 -2.80 1.21
CA SER A 84 -9.66 -3.77 0.44
C SER A 84 -8.53 -3.11 -0.35
N VAL A 85 -8.74 -1.91 -0.91
CA VAL A 85 -7.70 -1.17 -1.62
C VAL A 85 -6.60 -0.69 -0.68
N ILE A 86 -6.93 -0.26 0.55
CA ILE A 86 -5.93 0.04 1.60
C ILE A 86 -5.04 -1.18 1.84
N MET A 87 -5.64 -2.34 2.06
CA MET A 87 -4.93 -3.62 2.24
C MET A 87 -4.07 -3.97 1.02
N SER A 88 -4.63 -3.81 -0.18
CA SER A 88 -3.96 -4.14 -1.44
C SER A 88 -2.70 -3.29 -1.66
N VAL A 89 -2.81 -1.98 -1.53
CA VAL A 89 -1.66 -1.07 -1.73
C VAL A 89 -0.55 -1.39 -0.73
N ASN A 90 -0.89 -1.68 0.52
CA ASN A 90 0.12 -2.03 1.53
C ASN A 90 0.85 -3.33 1.17
N ASN A 91 0.12 -4.41 0.85
CA ASN A 91 0.70 -5.73 0.54
C ASN A 91 1.41 -5.75 -0.82
N SER A 92 0.65 -5.47 -1.90
CA SER A 92 1.08 -5.79 -3.27
C SER A 92 1.96 -4.74 -3.92
N LEU A 93 1.95 -3.49 -3.44
CA LEU A 93 2.78 -2.42 -3.98
C LEU A 93 3.93 -2.06 -3.04
N VAL A 94 3.62 -1.77 -1.77
CA VAL A 94 4.63 -1.23 -0.85
C VAL A 94 5.46 -2.35 -0.22
N CYS A 95 4.82 -3.32 0.43
CA CYS A 95 5.54 -4.44 1.04
C CYS A 95 6.28 -5.27 -0.01
N TYR A 96 5.61 -5.62 -1.11
CA TYR A 96 6.26 -6.35 -2.22
C TYR A 96 7.47 -5.60 -2.77
N GLY A 97 7.34 -4.29 -3.03
CA GLY A 97 8.44 -3.47 -3.52
C GLY A 97 9.65 -3.46 -2.58
N LEU A 98 9.40 -3.32 -1.28
CA LEU A 98 10.44 -3.37 -0.25
C LEU A 98 11.06 -4.76 -0.12
N GLU A 99 10.25 -5.81 -0.16
CA GLU A 99 10.74 -7.18 -0.03
C GLU A 99 11.60 -7.61 -1.22
N ALA A 100 11.14 -7.30 -2.44
CA ALA A 100 11.83 -7.69 -3.66
C ALA A 100 13.12 -6.90 -3.93
N PHE A 101 13.13 -5.60 -3.58
CA PHE A 101 14.19 -4.68 -4.03
C PHE A 101 14.92 -3.96 -2.88
N GLY A 102 14.41 -4.01 -1.66
CA GLY A 102 15.03 -3.37 -0.51
C GLY A 102 16.28 -4.12 -0.03
N THR A 103 17.23 -3.38 0.53
CA THR A 103 18.34 -3.96 1.30
C THR A 103 17.83 -4.56 2.61
N GLU A 104 18.58 -5.45 3.24
CA GLU A 104 18.19 -6.03 4.54
C GLU A 104 17.90 -4.93 5.59
N ALA A 105 18.74 -3.89 5.64
CA ALA A 105 18.54 -2.76 6.55
C ALA A 105 17.23 -1.99 6.27
N GLN A 106 16.86 -1.85 4.99
CA GLN A 106 15.58 -1.22 4.60
C GLN A 106 14.39 -2.13 4.95
N LYS A 107 14.51 -3.44 4.77
CA LYS A 107 13.47 -4.41 5.14
C LYS A 107 13.22 -4.40 6.65
N GLU A 108 14.29 -4.46 7.44
CA GLU A 108 14.17 -4.36 8.90
C GLU A 108 13.51 -3.05 9.34
N LYS A 109 13.90 -1.94 8.77
CA LYS A 109 13.42 -0.61 9.17
C LYS A 109 12.00 -0.27 8.68
N TYR A 110 11.65 -0.69 7.46
CA TYR A 110 10.42 -0.26 6.81
C TYR A 110 9.44 -1.40 6.55
N LEU A 111 9.89 -2.57 6.07
CA LEU A 111 8.99 -3.67 5.72
C LEU A 111 8.33 -4.29 6.95
N LYS A 112 9.07 -4.58 8.01
CA LYS A 112 8.52 -5.18 9.22
C LYS A 112 7.38 -4.37 9.86
N PRO A 113 7.54 -3.06 10.11
CA PRO A 113 6.43 -2.26 10.63
C PRO A 113 5.20 -2.21 9.71
N LEU A 114 5.40 -2.27 8.39
CA LEU A 114 4.30 -2.31 7.42
C LEU A 114 3.60 -3.68 7.42
N ALA A 115 4.36 -4.77 7.50
CA ALA A 115 3.81 -6.13 7.56
C ALA A 115 2.98 -6.35 8.84
N ARG A 116 3.44 -5.82 9.97
CA ARG A 116 2.69 -5.84 11.24
C ARG A 116 1.53 -4.84 11.30
N GLY A 117 1.41 -3.96 10.31
CA GLY A 117 0.39 -2.90 10.28
C GLY A 117 0.58 -1.79 11.33
N GLU A 118 1.76 -1.67 11.92
CA GLU A 118 2.14 -0.54 12.78
C GLU A 118 2.20 0.77 11.98
N LYS A 119 2.50 0.65 10.70
CA LYS A 119 2.45 1.71 9.68
C LYS A 119 1.72 1.20 8.45
N ILE A 120 1.17 2.12 7.69
CA ILE A 120 0.62 1.86 6.36
C ILE A 120 1.53 2.51 5.33
N GLY A 121 1.65 1.87 4.18
CA GLY A 121 2.42 2.37 3.06
C GLY A 121 1.55 3.03 1.99
N ALA A 122 2.17 3.92 1.22
CA ALA A 122 1.60 4.48 0.00
C ALA A 122 2.60 4.42 -1.15
N PHE A 123 2.08 4.17 -2.35
CA PHE A 123 2.87 4.07 -3.58
C PHE A 123 2.61 5.28 -4.48
N LEU A 124 3.59 6.14 -4.60
CA LEU A 124 3.49 7.45 -5.24
C LEU A 124 4.03 7.38 -6.67
N LEU A 125 3.21 6.92 -7.62
CA LEU A 125 3.54 6.79 -9.03
C LEU A 125 2.91 7.90 -9.87
N SER A 126 1.58 7.96 -9.91
CA SER A 126 0.83 8.81 -10.83
C SER A 126 1.05 10.30 -10.60
N GLU A 127 1.04 11.07 -11.69
CA GLU A 127 1.15 12.52 -11.71
C GLU A 127 0.02 13.12 -12.53
N PRO A 128 -0.24 14.45 -12.45
CA PRO A 128 -1.29 15.10 -13.24
C PRO A 128 -1.23 14.81 -14.73
N ASN A 129 -0.03 14.64 -15.28
CA ASN A 129 0.20 14.40 -16.71
C ASN A 129 0.84 13.05 -17.02
N ALA A 130 0.93 12.14 -16.03
CA ALA A 130 1.56 10.82 -16.16
C ALA A 130 0.77 9.77 -15.39
N GLY A 131 -0.25 9.21 -16.03
CA GLY A 131 -1.04 8.09 -15.52
C GLY A 131 -0.62 6.79 -16.20
N SER A 132 -1.32 6.41 -17.29
CA SER A 132 -1.00 5.18 -18.05
C SER A 132 0.40 5.20 -18.64
N ASP A 133 0.89 6.35 -19.09
CA ASP A 133 2.30 6.56 -19.43
C ASP A 133 3.08 7.03 -18.20
N ALA A 134 3.39 6.12 -17.31
CA ALA A 134 4.13 6.39 -16.08
C ALA A 134 5.59 6.83 -16.34
N THR A 135 6.10 6.56 -17.56
CA THR A 135 7.47 6.98 -17.93
C THR A 135 7.58 8.46 -18.24
N SER A 136 6.46 9.13 -18.52
CA SER A 136 6.36 10.57 -18.77
C SER A 136 6.32 11.42 -17.49
N GLN A 137 6.57 10.82 -16.32
CA GLN A 137 6.59 11.53 -15.03
C GLN A 137 7.63 12.65 -14.98
N LYS A 138 7.33 13.68 -14.21
CA LYS A 138 8.15 14.88 -14.08
C LYS A 138 8.75 15.06 -12.67
N THR A 139 8.30 14.28 -11.69
CA THR A 139 8.92 14.31 -10.36
C THR A 139 10.40 13.97 -10.47
N THR A 140 11.24 14.84 -9.93
CA THR A 140 12.69 14.68 -9.93
C THR A 140 13.23 14.42 -8.53
N ALA A 141 14.34 13.71 -8.43
CA ALA A 141 15.10 13.53 -7.21
C ALA A 141 16.59 13.78 -7.50
N VAL A 142 17.08 14.94 -7.09
CA VAL A 142 18.46 15.36 -7.30
C VAL A 142 19.33 14.89 -6.14
N ASP A 143 20.41 14.18 -6.45
CA ASP A 143 21.41 13.78 -5.45
C ASP A 143 22.21 14.98 -4.97
N MET A 144 22.14 15.26 -3.67
CA MET A 144 22.85 16.35 -3.00
C MET A 144 24.02 15.83 -2.15
N GLY A 145 24.37 14.54 -2.28
CA GLY A 145 25.39 13.84 -1.51
C GLY A 145 24.81 13.14 -0.27
N ASP A 146 24.41 13.88 0.73
CA ASP A 146 23.86 13.32 1.99
C ASP A 146 22.36 13.07 1.94
N TYR A 147 21.64 13.62 0.96
CA TYR A 147 20.20 13.48 0.79
C TYR A 147 19.79 13.67 -0.67
N TYR A 148 18.57 13.27 -0.99
CA TYR A 148 17.92 13.60 -2.27
C TYR A 148 16.97 14.77 -2.10
N LEU A 149 17.08 15.77 -2.97
CA LEU A 149 16.08 16.84 -3.10
C LEU A 149 15.00 16.40 -4.08
N VAL A 150 13.81 16.09 -3.56
CA VAL A 150 12.67 15.62 -4.36
C VAL A 150 11.72 16.78 -4.64
N ASN A 151 11.39 17.00 -5.93
CA ASN A 151 10.42 18.00 -6.35
C ASN A 151 9.42 17.39 -7.34
N GLY A 152 8.14 17.56 -7.07
CA GLY A 152 7.06 17.06 -7.94
C GLY A 152 5.72 16.99 -7.24
N THR A 153 4.72 16.56 -7.97
CA THR A 153 3.35 16.35 -7.48
C THR A 153 2.87 14.99 -7.91
N LYS A 154 2.31 14.23 -6.97
CA LYS A 154 1.72 12.92 -7.22
C LYS A 154 0.22 12.98 -6.96
N ASN A 155 -0.58 12.30 -7.80
CA ASN A 155 -2.04 12.30 -7.74
C ASN A 155 -2.59 10.89 -7.51
N TRP A 156 -3.80 10.82 -6.98
CA TRP A 156 -4.55 9.57 -6.80
C TRP A 156 -3.86 8.57 -5.89
N ILE A 157 -3.23 9.08 -4.83
CA ILE A 157 -2.41 8.25 -3.95
C ILE A 157 -3.25 7.65 -2.83
N THR A 158 -3.57 6.36 -2.95
CA THR A 158 -4.18 5.59 -1.87
C THR A 158 -3.31 5.66 -0.63
N ASN A 159 -3.91 5.88 0.52
CA ASN A 159 -3.25 6.10 1.81
C ASN A 159 -2.39 7.38 1.89
N GLY A 160 -2.44 8.29 0.93
CA GLY A 160 -1.57 9.47 0.89
C GLY A 160 -1.60 10.32 2.16
N ASN A 161 -2.75 10.42 2.82
CA ASN A 161 -2.93 11.19 4.05
C ASN A 161 -2.52 10.44 5.33
N THR A 162 -2.54 9.11 5.31
CA THR A 162 -2.46 8.25 6.51
C THR A 162 -1.20 7.39 6.55
N ALA A 163 -0.57 7.17 5.40
CA ALA A 163 0.64 6.35 5.31
C ALA A 163 1.81 6.96 6.10
N GLY A 164 2.55 6.12 6.81
CA GLY A 164 3.78 6.49 7.50
C GLY A 164 5.03 6.36 6.61
N THR A 165 4.94 5.58 5.54
CA THR A 165 6.04 5.33 4.61
C THR A 165 5.55 5.47 3.17
N TYR A 166 6.27 6.23 2.36
CA TYR A 166 6.02 6.43 0.94
C TYR A 166 7.08 5.76 0.08
N LEU A 167 6.65 5.01 -0.94
CA LEU A 167 7.50 4.66 -2.07
C LEU A 167 7.27 5.66 -3.18
N VAL A 168 8.23 6.57 -3.38
CA VAL A 168 8.12 7.67 -4.34
C VAL A 168 8.89 7.32 -5.61
N ILE A 169 8.19 7.25 -6.73
CA ILE A 169 8.80 7.05 -8.03
C ILE A 169 9.22 8.41 -8.59
N ALA A 170 10.50 8.59 -8.87
CA ALA A 170 11.06 9.86 -9.32
C ALA A 170 12.22 9.66 -10.30
N GLN A 171 12.46 10.68 -11.12
CA GLN A 171 13.56 10.74 -12.06
C GLN A 171 14.82 11.21 -11.35
N THR A 172 15.83 10.32 -11.24
CA THR A 172 17.14 10.65 -10.63
C THR A 172 18.22 10.91 -11.67
N HIS A 173 18.04 10.42 -12.92
CA HIS A 173 18.98 10.55 -14.01
C HIS A 173 18.24 10.91 -15.31
N PRO A 174 17.83 12.17 -15.50
CA PRO A 174 17.04 12.57 -16.67
C PRO A 174 17.68 12.21 -18.01
N GLU A 175 19.00 12.23 -18.07
CA GLU A 175 19.78 11.89 -19.27
C GLU A 175 19.61 10.41 -19.71
N LYS A 176 19.14 9.54 -18.79
CA LYS A 176 18.87 8.12 -19.06
C LYS A 176 17.42 7.85 -19.43
N MET A 177 16.58 8.88 -19.55
CA MET A 177 15.15 8.77 -19.85
C MET A 177 14.46 7.82 -18.86
N HIS A 178 13.62 6.88 -19.32
CA HIS A 178 12.90 5.93 -18.46
C HIS A 178 13.81 5.03 -17.61
N LYS A 179 15.07 4.82 -18.02
CA LYS A 179 16.08 4.07 -17.25
C LYS A 179 16.67 4.86 -16.08
N GLY A 180 16.38 6.14 -16.01
CA GLY A 180 16.77 7.01 -14.90
C GLY A 180 15.72 7.15 -13.80
N ILE A 181 14.57 6.48 -13.96
CA ILE A 181 13.50 6.47 -12.98
C ILE A 181 13.83 5.48 -11.86
N ASN A 182 13.73 5.93 -10.62
CA ASN A 182 14.03 5.15 -9.44
C ASN A 182 12.90 5.27 -8.39
N CYS A 183 12.93 4.36 -7.41
CA CYS A 183 12.04 4.37 -6.26
C CYS A 183 12.80 4.82 -5.02
N LEU A 184 12.30 5.84 -4.34
CA LEU A 184 12.84 6.32 -3.07
C LEU A 184 11.89 5.96 -1.93
N ILE A 185 12.46 5.53 -0.80
CA ILE A 185 11.71 5.34 0.44
C ILE A 185 11.74 6.67 1.18
N VAL A 186 10.54 7.23 1.44
CA VAL A 186 10.40 8.54 2.07
C VAL A 186 9.52 8.42 3.32
N ASP A 187 9.98 8.97 4.43
CA ASP A 187 9.17 9.06 5.66
C ASP A 187 8.09 10.13 5.49
N ARG A 188 6.90 9.89 6.04
CA ARG A 188 5.76 10.84 6.03
C ARG A 188 6.16 12.23 6.55
N HIS A 189 7.05 12.28 7.53
CA HIS A 189 7.45 13.51 8.20
C HIS A 189 8.71 14.16 7.61
N ALA A 190 9.16 13.69 6.43
CA ALA A 190 10.27 14.35 5.74
C ALA A 190 9.91 15.82 5.42
N PRO A 191 10.87 16.75 5.57
CA PRO A 191 10.62 18.17 5.32
C PRO A 191 10.12 18.42 3.90
N GLY A 192 9.16 19.34 3.74
CA GLY A 192 8.65 19.77 2.44
C GLY A 192 7.52 18.93 1.86
N ILE A 193 7.06 17.90 2.56
CA ILE A 193 5.88 17.13 2.13
C ILE A 193 4.62 17.89 2.50
N SER A 194 3.75 18.08 1.52
CA SER A 194 2.37 18.53 1.70
C SER A 194 1.41 17.53 1.06
N VAL A 195 0.24 17.38 1.66
CA VAL A 195 -0.81 16.50 1.13
C VAL A 195 -2.03 17.36 0.83
N GLY A 196 -2.57 17.20 -0.36
CA GLY A 196 -3.76 17.89 -0.81
C GLY A 196 -5.05 17.40 -0.15
N PRO A 197 -6.20 17.99 -0.51
CA PRO A 197 -7.50 17.51 -0.06
C PRO A 197 -7.80 16.11 -0.57
N HIS A 198 -8.76 15.44 0.07
CA HIS A 198 -9.30 14.19 -0.44
C HIS A 198 -9.99 14.43 -1.78
N GLU A 199 -9.83 13.49 -2.69
CA GLU A 199 -10.53 13.49 -3.97
C GLU A 199 -11.97 13.00 -3.76
N ASP A 200 -12.92 13.72 -4.34
CA ASP A 200 -14.32 13.29 -4.39
C ASP A 200 -14.50 12.34 -5.57
N LYS A 201 -14.70 11.07 -5.27
CA LYS A 201 -14.79 9.97 -6.23
C LYS A 201 -16.05 9.14 -6.00
N MET A 202 -16.33 8.27 -6.92
CA MET A 202 -17.43 7.32 -6.88
C MET A 202 -17.05 6.04 -6.11
N GLY A 203 -16.94 6.11 -4.80
CA GLY A 203 -16.57 4.96 -3.96
C GLY A 203 -15.19 5.00 -3.38
#